data_ff87082fb630b4803248021ffba96904
#
_entry.id   ff87082fb630b4803248021ffba96904
#
_cell.length_a   1.000
_cell.length_b   1.000
_cell.length_c   1.000
_cell.angle_alpha   90.00
_cell.angle_beta   90.00
_cell.angle_gamma   90.00
#
_symmetry.space_group_name_H-M   'P 1'
#
loop_
_entity.id
_entity.type
_entity.pdbx_description
1 polymer ?
#
loop_
_entity_poly.entity_id
_entity_poly.type
_entity_poly.pdbx_seq_one_letter_code
_entity_poly.pdbx_strand_id
1 'polypeptide(L)'
;MIKKQNYFKHAIVLFLLLLLMQPERAWAAYENIEFSSLTNHDGLTNSQVGAILKDTRGYIWFGTQSGLCRFDGFRMKTFYYSNTDDKSLPNNSVDELQQDYDGNIWVHTSVGYSIYKYDEEQFDRKPEELLKDIHVQGPPYKLLIDKDKNMWIAVYGQGLYYHNAKTRNTYLFKFTKKAQPGCLKEGNISKITEVDGDALITYDDGAICRVNGQKQKVLWYNSFLATHKAAGDNGAYTFYDGIG
;
A
#
# COMPACT_ATOMS: atom_id res chain seq x y z
N MET A 1 12.53 -76.15 -16.22
CA MET A 1 11.26 -75.41 -16.52
C MET A 1 10.75 -74.52 -15.38
N ILE A 2 11.16 -74.70 -14.16
CA ILE A 2 10.62 -74.00 -12.97
C ILE A 2 11.13 -72.52 -12.81
N LYS A 3 12.32 -72.16 -13.32
CA LYS A 3 12.87 -70.80 -13.17
C LYS A 3 12.13 -69.72 -13.99
N LYS A 4 11.56 -70.07 -15.17
CA LYS A 4 10.87 -69.08 -16.02
C LYS A 4 9.54 -68.61 -15.43
N GLN A 5 8.88 -69.44 -14.64
CA GLN A 5 7.55 -69.15 -14.07
C GLN A 5 7.61 -68.12 -12.92
N ASN A 6 8.74 -68.07 -12.20
CA ASN A 6 8.90 -67.11 -11.10
C ASN A 6 9.15 -65.68 -11.65
N TYR A 7 9.92 -65.53 -12.75
CA TYR A 7 10.15 -64.19 -13.34
C TYR A 7 8.83 -63.58 -13.85
N PHE A 8 7.94 -64.42 -14.41
CA PHE A 8 6.66 -63.92 -14.89
C PHE A 8 5.75 -63.40 -13.73
N LYS A 9 5.73 -64.11 -12.59
CA LYS A 9 5.00 -63.63 -11.39
C LYS A 9 5.58 -62.35 -10.84
N HIS A 10 6.90 -62.20 -10.80
CA HIS A 10 7.52 -60.97 -10.31
C HIS A 10 7.31 -59.80 -11.27
N ALA A 11 7.30 -60.03 -12.57
CA ALA A 11 6.97 -59.02 -13.58
C ALA A 11 5.50 -58.53 -13.43
N ILE A 12 4.55 -59.42 -13.17
CA ILE A 12 3.14 -59.05 -12.93
C ILE A 12 2.99 -58.22 -11.65
N VAL A 13 3.67 -58.63 -10.56
CA VAL A 13 3.64 -57.86 -9.29
C VAL A 13 4.26 -56.46 -9.47
N LEU A 14 5.39 -56.38 -10.20
CA LEU A 14 6.03 -55.11 -10.51
C LEU A 14 5.13 -54.20 -11.36
N PHE A 15 4.44 -54.77 -12.35
CA PHE A 15 3.52 -54.04 -13.21
C PHE A 15 2.28 -53.58 -12.43
N LEU A 16 1.77 -54.37 -11.50
CA LEU A 16 0.69 -53.96 -10.60
C LEU A 16 1.11 -52.87 -9.62
N LEU A 17 2.36 -52.94 -9.10
CA LEU A 17 2.93 -51.88 -8.27
C LEU A 17 3.12 -50.58 -9.04
N LEU A 18 3.55 -50.64 -10.29
CA LEU A 18 3.65 -49.45 -11.19
C LEU A 18 2.29 -48.85 -11.51
N LEU A 19 1.24 -49.67 -11.64
CA LEU A 19 -0.15 -49.22 -11.80
C LEU A 19 -0.71 -48.50 -10.54
N LEU A 20 -0.27 -48.93 -9.34
CA LEU A 20 -0.63 -48.26 -8.09
C LEU A 20 0.16 -46.95 -7.84
N MET A 21 1.29 -46.78 -8.54
CA MET A 21 2.09 -45.54 -8.52
C MET A 21 1.66 -44.54 -9.62
N GLN A 22 0.41 -44.60 -10.08
CA GLN A 22 -0.09 -43.52 -10.94
C GLN A 22 -0.04 -42.26 -10.10
N PRO A 23 0.72 -41.22 -10.52
CA PRO A 23 0.65 -39.95 -9.84
C PRO A 23 -0.82 -39.54 -9.89
N GLU A 24 -1.42 -39.29 -8.72
CA GLU A 24 -2.71 -38.63 -8.64
C GLU A 24 -2.63 -37.49 -9.64
N ARG A 25 -3.39 -37.57 -10.73
CA ARG A 25 -3.54 -36.40 -11.60
C ARG A 25 -4.14 -35.37 -10.69
N ALA A 26 -3.30 -34.47 -10.19
CA ALA A 26 -3.77 -33.24 -9.58
C ALA A 26 -4.69 -32.59 -10.64
N TRP A 27 -5.97 -32.83 -10.52
CA TRP A 27 -6.94 -32.01 -11.15
C TRP A 27 -6.72 -30.65 -10.51
N ALA A 28 -5.95 -29.81 -11.20
CA ALA A 28 -5.96 -28.39 -10.91
C ALA A 28 -7.44 -28.02 -11.01
N ALA A 29 -8.06 -27.87 -9.87
CA ALA A 29 -9.40 -27.30 -9.79
C ALA A 29 -9.23 -25.94 -10.47
N TYR A 30 -9.68 -25.84 -11.70
CA TYR A 30 -9.90 -24.56 -12.35
C TYR A 30 -11.00 -23.92 -11.49
N GLU A 31 -10.59 -23.14 -10.50
CA GLU A 31 -11.53 -22.23 -9.86
C GLU A 31 -12.03 -21.32 -10.99
N ASN A 32 -13.30 -21.51 -11.35
CA ASN A 32 -13.96 -20.58 -12.24
C ASN A 32 -13.98 -19.23 -11.51
N ILE A 33 -13.04 -18.37 -11.87
CA ILE A 33 -13.01 -17.00 -11.35
C ILE A 33 -14.15 -16.27 -12.03
N GLU A 34 -15.24 -16.06 -11.30
CA GLU A 34 -16.34 -15.23 -11.75
C GLU A 34 -16.00 -13.77 -11.44
N PHE A 35 -15.98 -12.94 -12.50
CA PHE A 35 -15.82 -11.51 -12.37
C PHE A 35 -17.20 -10.86 -12.30
N SER A 36 -17.41 -10.04 -11.26
CA SER A 36 -18.55 -9.12 -11.22
C SER A 36 -18.05 -7.68 -11.31
N SER A 37 -18.81 -6.83 -12.00
CA SER A 37 -18.50 -5.41 -12.09
C SER A 37 -19.38 -4.62 -11.13
N LEU A 38 -18.77 -3.68 -10.40
CA LEU A 38 -19.48 -2.67 -9.63
C LEU A 38 -19.59 -1.38 -10.45
N THR A 39 -20.78 -0.86 -10.59
CA THR A 39 -21.10 0.31 -11.38
C THR A 39 -21.82 1.38 -10.56
N ASN A 40 -22.15 2.51 -11.18
CA ASN A 40 -22.96 3.54 -10.54
C ASN A 40 -24.37 3.02 -10.19
N HIS A 41 -24.89 2.00 -10.88
CA HIS A 41 -26.17 1.35 -10.53
C HIS A 41 -26.09 0.56 -9.23
N ASP A 42 -24.90 0.12 -8.86
CA ASP A 42 -24.62 -0.58 -7.60
C ASP A 42 -24.28 0.39 -6.46
N GLY A 43 -24.32 1.70 -6.74
CA GLY A 43 -24.07 2.78 -5.77
C GLY A 43 -22.65 3.34 -5.77
N LEU A 44 -21.80 2.93 -6.74
CA LEU A 44 -20.48 3.55 -6.90
C LEU A 44 -20.65 5.02 -7.30
N THR A 45 -19.97 5.95 -6.61
CA THR A 45 -20.12 7.39 -6.84
C THR A 45 -19.58 7.86 -8.18
N ASN A 46 -18.56 7.18 -8.69
CA ASN A 46 -17.95 7.44 -9.99
C ASN A 46 -17.22 6.19 -10.49
N SER A 47 -17.19 5.98 -11.81
CA SER A 47 -16.44 4.88 -12.45
C SER A 47 -14.91 5.09 -12.45
N GLN A 48 -14.45 6.32 -12.23
CA GLN A 48 -13.01 6.62 -12.05
C GLN A 48 -12.61 6.34 -10.60
N VAL A 49 -12.16 5.11 -10.35
CA VAL A 49 -11.67 4.66 -9.05
C VAL A 49 -10.17 4.90 -8.98
N GLY A 50 -9.73 5.79 -8.09
CA GLY A 50 -8.31 6.13 -7.86
C GLY A 50 -7.68 5.24 -6.79
N ALA A 51 -8.46 4.74 -5.83
CA ALA A 51 -7.97 3.92 -4.74
C ALA A 51 -8.94 2.80 -4.36
N ILE A 52 -8.41 1.63 -3.99
CA ILE A 52 -9.18 0.50 -3.46
C ILE A 52 -8.46 0.00 -2.21
N LEU A 53 -9.23 -0.22 -1.14
CA LEU A 53 -8.73 -0.76 0.11
C LEU A 53 -9.71 -1.81 0.66
N LYS A 54 -9.23 -3.00 1.00
CA LYS A 54 -9.95 -3.95 1.84
C LYS A 54 -9.47 -3.78 3.28
N ASP A 55 -10.36 -3.39 4.17
CA ASP A 55 -10.02 -3.16 5.56
C ASP A 55 -10.09 -4.44 6.41
N THR A 56 -9.63 -4.36 7.65
CA THR A 56 -9.59 -5.49 8.59
C THR A 56 -10.98 -5.93 9.08
N ARG A 57 -12.02 -5.11 8.87
CA ARG A 57 -13.42 -5.43 9.18
C ARG A 57 -14.12 -6.14 8.01
N GLY A 58 -13.43 -6.26 6.85
CA GLY A 58 -13.93 -6.92 5.65
C GLY A 58 -14.63 -6.00 4.65
N TYR A 59 -14.77 -4.71 4.94
CA TYR A 59 -15.30 -3.74 3.98
C TYR A 59 -14.31 -3.49 2.85
N ILE A 60 -14.85 -3.23 1.65
CA ILE A 60 -14.07 -2.75 0.51
C ILE A 60 -14.38 -1.27 0.31
N TRP A 61 -13.34 -0.46 0.32
CA TRP A 61 -13.43 0.97 0.11
C TRP A 61 -12.99 1.33 -1.30
N PHE A 62 -13.72 2.25 -1.92
CA PHE A 62 -13.43 2.78 -3.25
C PHE A 62 -13.32 4.31 -3.15
N GLY A 63 -12.10 4.82 -3.33
CA GLY A 63 -11.84 6.24 -3.52
C GLY A 63 -12.07 6.62 -4.96
N THR A 64 -12.96 7.57 -5.22
CA THR A 64 -13.31 8.01 -6.57
C THR A 64 -13.10 9.51 -6.76
N GLN A 65 -13.28 9.99 -7.99
CA GLN A 65 -13.26 11.43 -8.28
C GLN A 65 -14.53 12.18 -7.78
N SER A 66 -15.56 11.45 -7.31
CA SER A 66 -16.84 12.04 -6.91
C SER A 66 -17.33 11.59 -5.54
N GLY A 67 -16.43 11.15 -4.67
CA GLY A 67 -16.74 10.71 -3.31
C GLY A 67 -16.04 9.42 -2.94
N LEU A 68 -16.28 9.00 -1.71
CA LEU A 68 -15.77 7.76 -1.13
C LEU A 68 -16.93 6.78 -0.97
N CYS A 69 -16.70 5.52 -1.30
CA CYS A 69 -17.67 4.44 -1.13
C CYS A 69 -17.12 3.37 -0.20
N ARG A 70 -17.99 2.78 0.64
CA ARG A 70 -17.72 1.60 1.47
C ARG A 70 -18.72 0.50 1.13
N PHE A 71 -18.22 -0.64 0.69
CA PHE A 71 -19.01 -1.82 0.30
C PHE A 71 -18.90 -2.92 1.36
N ASP A 72 -20.03 -3.46 1.78
CA ASP A 72 -20.11 -4.53 2.79
C ASP A 72 -20.30 -5.93 2.19
N GLY A 73 -20.27 -6.04 0.86
CA GLY A 73 -20.61 -7.26 0.12
C GLY A 73 -22.01 -7.25 -0.47
N PHE A 74 -22.91 -6.39 0.03
CA PHE A 74 -24.30 -6.28 -0.41
C PHE A 74 -24.72 -4.86 -0.72
N ARG A 75 -24.27 -3.89 0.08
CA ARG A 75 -24.69 -2.49 0.00
C ARG A 75 -23.49 -1.57 -0.09
N MET A 76 -23.68 -0.48 -0.84
CA MET A 76 -22.71 0.61 -0.95
C MET A 76 -23.16 1.76 -0.04
N LYS A 77 -22.31 2.15 0.93
CA LYS A 77 -22.45 3.40 1.68
C LYS A 77 -21.54 4.43 1.03
N THR A 78 -22.10 5.62 0.77
CA THR A 78 -21.37 6.70 0.10
C THR A 78 -21.13 7.86 1.05
N PHE A 79 -19.99 8.52 0.90
CA PHE A 79 -19.57 9.68 1.67
C PHE A 79 -19.19 10.80 0.71
N TYR A 80 -19.68 12.00 1.00
CA TYR A 80 -19.46 13.19 0.20
C TYR A 80 -18.94 14.34 1.04
N TYR A 81 -18.32 15.29 0.38
CA TYR A 81 -18.00 16.57 0.96
C TYR A 81 -19.27 17.38 1.24
N SER A 82 -19.30 18.04 2.41
CA SER A 82 -20.27 19.07 2.73
C SER A 82 -19.56 20.29 3.30
N ASN A 83 -19.95 21.48 2.84
CA ASN A 83 -19.44 22.74 3.36
C ASN A 83 -20.09 23.17 4.67
N THR A 84 -21.20 22.53 5.06
CA THR A 84 -21.95 22.79 6.31
C THR A 84 -21.68 21.76 7.41
N ASP A 85 -20.90 20.70 7.09
CA ASP A 85 -20.56 19.63 8.02
C ASP A 85 -19.05 19.38 7.98
N ASP A 86 -18.37 19.81 9.03
CA ASP A 86 -16.93 19.68 9.23
C ASP A 86 -16.48 18.23 9.51
N LYS A 87 -17.44 17.33 9.76
CA LYS A 87 -17.25 15.90 9.96
C LYS A 87 -17.46 15.08 8.69
N SER A 88 -17.85 15.70 7.59
CA SER A 88 -17.98 15.06 6.29
C SER A 88 -16.61 14.85 5.62
N LEU A 89 -16.58 14.10 4.52
CA LEU A 89 -15.37 13.98 3.67
C LEU A 89 -14.82 15.38 3.32
N PRO A 90 -13.50 15.63 3.43
CA PRO A 90 -12.95 16.99 3.21
C PRO A 90 -13.00 17.45 1.76
N ASN A 91 -12.98 16.51 0.80
CA ASN A 91 -13.14 16.77 -0.64
C ASN A 91 -13.61 15.49 -1.34
N ASN A 92 -14.35 15.61 -2.45
CA ASN A 92 -14.89 14.45 -3.16
C ASN A 92 -13.84 13.69 -4.00
N SER A 93 -12.72 14.31 -4.37
CA SER A 93 -11.66 13.62 -5.13
C SER A 93 -10.76 12.84 -4.17
N VAL A 94 -10.96 11.53 -4.11
CA VAL A 94 -10.20 10.59 -3.27
C VAL A 94 -9.26 9.77 -4.14
N ASP A 95 -7.96 9.86 -3.88
CA ASP A 95 -6.92 9.23 -4.69
C ASP A 95 -6.05 8.22 -3.91
N GLU A 96 -6.12 8.22 -2.55
CA GLU A 96 -5.36 7.27 -1.75
C GLU A 96 -6.16 6.83 -0.51
N LEU A 97 -6.07 5.54 -0.18
CA LEU A 97 -6.70 4.93 0.98
C LEU A 97 -5.72 3.98 1.66
N GLN A 98 -5.56 4.12 2.97
CA GLN A 98 -4.70 3.23 3.76
C GLN A 98 -5.35 2.94 5.11
N GLN A 99 -4.97 1.83 5.75
CA GLN A 99 -5.44 1.48 7.08
C GLN A 99 -4.26 1.34 8.03
N ASP A 100 -4.28 2.08 9.14
CA ASP A 100 -3.25 2.01 10.18
C ASP A 100 -3.41 0.79 11.11
N TYR A 101 -2.52 0.69 12.09
CA TYR A 101 -2.48 -0.42 13.05
C TYR A 101 -3.63 -0.39 14.08
N ASP A 102 -4.26 0.76 14.30
CA ASP A 102 -5.44 0.91 15.16
C ASP A 102 -6.74 0.70 14.38
N GLY A 103 -6.64 0.47 13.06
CA GLY A 103 -7.76 0.20 12.18
C GLY A 103 -8.41 1.45 11.60
N ASN A 104 -7.89 2.65 11.85
CA ASN A 104 -8.41 3.87 11.23
C ASN A 104 -8.14 3.87 9.73
N ILE A 105 -9.07 4.43 8.95
CA ILE A 105 -8.88 4.59 7.50
C ILE A 105 -8.38 5.99 7.22
N TRP A 106 -7.17 6.06 6.67
CA TRP A 106 -6.57 7.28 6.18
C TRP A 106 -7.04 7.52 4.75
N VAL A 107 -7.60 8.68 4.52
CA VAL A 107 -8.19 9.09 3.24
C VAL A 107 -7.45 10.30 2.73
N HIS A 108 -6.77 10.18 1.60
CA HIS A 108 -6.15 11.31 0.92
C HIS A 108 -7.11 11.88 -0.14
N THR A 109 -7.16 13.19 -0.18
CA THR A 109 -7.96 13.96 -1.12
C THR A 109 -7.12 15.11 -1.68
N SER A 110 -7.63 15.84 -2.67
CA SER A 110 -6.95 17.01 -3.23
C SER A 110 -6.61 18.12 -2.22
N VAL A 111 -7.19 18.08 -1.01
CA VAL A 111 -6.91 19.05 0.07
C VAL A 111 -6.09 18.46 1.22
N GLY A 112 -5.64 17.22 1.09
CA GLY A 112 -4.77 16.52 2.06
C GLY A 112 -5.45 15.32 2.71
N TYR A 113 -4.83 14.83 3.78
CA TYR A 113 -5.28 13.65 4.53
C TYR A 113 -6.39 13.97 5.52
N SER A 114 -7.27 13.00 5.73
CA SER A 114 -8.24 12.92 6.82
C SER A 114 -8.33 11.49 7.33
N ILE A 115 -8.94 11.30 8.50
CA ILE A 115 -9.07 9.99 9.13
C ILE A 115 -10.55 9.68 9.33
N TYR A 116 -11.02 8.56 8.76
CA TYR A 116 -12.35 8.07 9.03
C TYR A 116 -12.39 7.35 10.38
N LYS A 117 -13.28 7.79 11.26
CA LYS A 117 -13.54 7.23 12.59
C LYS A 117 -14.76 6.31 12.51
N TYR A 118 -14.56 5.00 12.69
CA TYR A 118 -15.63 4.02 12.56
C TYR A 118 -16.76 4.20 13.57
N ASP A 119 -16.42 4.48 14.83
CA ASP A 119 -17.39 4.53 15.92
C ASP A 119 -18.34 5.75 15.79
N GLU A 120 -17.88 6.79 15.16
CA GLU A 120 -18.63 8.01 14.91
C GLU A 120 -19.21 8.07 13.49
N GLU A 121 -18.68 7.22 12.59
CA GLU A 121 -18.92 7.23 11.14
C GLU A 121 -18.65 8.61 10.49
N GLN A 122 -17.63 9.30 10.98
CA GLN A 122 -17.27 10.67 10.63
C GLN A 122 -15.79 10.77 10.20
N PHE A 123 -15.44 11.88 9.58
CA PHE A 123 -14.08 12.20 9.19
C PHE A 123 -13.48 13.24 10.15
N ASP A 124 -12.31 12.92 10.68
CA ASP A 124 -11.43 13.88 11.33
C ASP A 124 -10.55 14.53 10.26
N ARG A 125 -10.72 15.83 10.04
CA ARG A 125 -9.98 16.60 9.04
C ARG A 125 -8.66 17.16 9.57
N LYS A 126 -8.29 16.81 10.80
CA LYS A 126 -7.07 17.26 11.49
C LYS A 126 -6.21 16.07 11.87
N PRO A 127 -5.65 15.32 10.88
CA PRO A 127 -4.84 14.14 11.17
C PRO A 127 -3.62 14.45 12.03
N GLU A 128 -3.16 15.72 12.06
CA GLU A 128 -2.06 16.17 12.89
C GLU A 128 -2.34 16.05 14.39
N GLU A 129 -3.60 16.02 14.82
CA GLU A 129 -3.92 15.80 16.24
C GLU A 129 -3.57 14.36 16.66
N LEU A 130 -3.96 13.36 15.85
CA LEU A 130 -3.59 11.97 16.08
C LEU A 130 -2.07 11.75 15.93
N LEU A 131 -1.44 12.45 14.99
CA LEU A 131 0.00 12.35 14.76
C LEU A 131 0.84 12.92 15.91
N LYS A 132 0.32 13.88 16.69
CA LYS A 132 0.98 14.39 17.91
C LYS A 132 1.18 13.28 18.96
N ASP A 133 0.24 12.37 19.09
CA ASP A 133 0.31 11.26 20.05
C ASP A 133 1.48 10.31 19.75
N ILE A 134 1.91 10.26 18.50
CA ILE A 134 3.09 9.50 18.06
C ILE A 134 4.32 10.39 17.78
N HIS A 135 4.33 11.61 18.35
CA HIS A 135 5.44 12.57 18.25
C HIS A 135 5.78 13.07 16.84
N VAL A 136 4.82 13.05 15.92
CA VAL A 136 4.92 13.67 14.61
C VAL A 136 4.34 15.08 14.68
N GLN A 137 5.05 16.08 14.19
CA GLN A 137 4.63 17.47 14.24
C GLN A 137 4.25 17.97 12.84
N GLY A 138 3.05 18.53 12.72
CA GLY A 138 2.54 19.13 11.48
C GLY A 138 1.78 18.16 10.58
N PRO A 139 1.11 18.72 9.57
CA PRO A 139 0.29 17.92 8.66
C PRO A 139 1.14 17.09 7.71
N PRO A 140 0.74 15.84 7.47
CA PRO A 140 1.42 14.97 6.51
C PRO A 140 1.09 15.44 5.08
N TYR A 141 2.09 15.43 4.19
CA TYR A 141 1.85 15.61 2.76
C TYR A 141 2.08 14.34 1.94
N LYS A 142 2.79 13.34 2.51
CA LYS A 142 2.87 11.97 2.03
C LYS A 142 2.83 10.99 3.19
N LEU A 143 2.10 9.91 3.00
CA LEU A 143 1.95 8.84 3.98
C LEU A 143 2.10 7.49 3.25
N LEU A 144 2.81 6.56 3.86
CA LEU A 144 2.77 5.15 3.54
C LEU A 144 2.57 4.36 4.83
N ILE A 145 1.60 3.47 4.84
CA ILE A 145 1.45 2.45 5.87
C ILE A 145 1.89 1.13 5.24
N ASP A 146 3.01 0.58 5.72
CA ASP A 146 3.61 -0.62 5.15
C ASP A 146 2.84 -1.89 5.55
N LYS A 147 3.24 -3.04 5.01
CA LYS A 147 2.60 -4.34 5.30
C LYS A 147 2.62 -4.74 6.77
N ASP A 148 3.63 -4.29 7.52
CA ASP A 148 3.77 -4.49 8.95
C ASP A 148 3.04 -3.42 9.78
N LYS A 149 2.27 -2.56 9.10
CA LYS A 149 1.51 -1.45 9.68
C LYS A 149 2.36 -0.33 10.28
N ASN A 150 3.67 -0.28 9.99
CA ASN A 150 4.48 0.88 10.33
C ASN A 150 4.09 2.06 9.44
N MET A 151 4.22 3.27 9.98
CA MET A 151 3.86 4.49 9.26
C MET A 151 5.11 5.27 8.84
N TRP A 152 5.15 5.65 7.58
CA TRP A 152 6.14 6.53 6.99
C TRP A 152 5.46 7.84 6.63
N ILE A 153 5.84 8.93 7.27
CA ILE A 153 5.08 10.19 7.25
C ILE A 153 6.03 11.32 6.85
N ALA A 154 5.83 11.88 5.68
CA ALA A 154 6.58 13.04 5.23
C ALA A 154 5.88 14.33 5.65
N VAL A 155 6.62 15.22 6.31
CA VAL A 155 6.14 16.53 6.79
C VAL A 155 7.02 17.62 6.21
N TYR A 156 6.40 18.66 5.65
CA TYR A 156 7.12 19.77 5.01
C TYR A 156 8.14 20.43 5.95
N GLY A 157 9.35 20.68 5.43
CA GLY A 157 10.43 21.36 6.14
C GLY A 157 11.07 20.56 7.28
N GLN A 158 10.56 19.37 7.62
CA GLN A 158 11.08 18.56 8.72
C GLN A 158 11.84 17.34 8.24
N GLY A 159 11.18 16.46 7.46
CA GLY A 159 11.76 15.22 6.98
C GLY A 159 10.72 14.12 6.84
N LEU A 160 11.21 12.89 7.01
CA LEU A 160 10.43 11.68 6.98
C LEU A 160 10.42 11.05 8.38
N TYR A 161 9.25 10.93 8.96
CA TYR A 161 9.05 10.18 10.19
C TYR A 161 8.82 8.71 9.86
N TYR A 162 9.37 7.83 10.69
CA TYR A 162 9.06 6.41 10.72
C TYR A 162 8.51 6.06 12.10
N HIS A 163 7.27 5.59 12.15
CA HIS A 163 6.63 5.11 13.38
C HIS A 163 6.48 3.60 13.30
N ASN A 164 7.07 2.89 14.26
CA ASN A 164 6.98 1.43 14.33
C ASN A 164 5.72 1.01 15.08
N ALA A 165 4.84 0.29 14.41
CA ALA A 165 3.54 -0.13 14.96
C ALA A 165 3.64 -1.03 16.20
N LYS A 166 4.70 -1.86 16.30
CA LYS A 166 4.88 -2.79 17.43
C LYS A 166 5.50 -2.13 18.65
N THR A 167 6.57 -1.36 18.43
CA THR A 167 7.32 -0.73 19.54
C THR A 167 6.78 0.62 19.94
N ARG A 168 5.91 1.21 19.11
CA ARG A 168 5.34 2.56 19.27
C ARG A 168 6.38 3.68 19.27
N ASN A 169 7.60 3.38 18.82
CA ASN A 169 8.67 4.36 18.71
C ASN A 169 8.61 5.10 17.39
N THR A 170 8.86 6.40 17.44
CA THR A 170 8.95 7.26 16.26
C THR A 170 10.38 7.76 16.08
N TYR A 171 10.87 7.71 14.86
CA TYR A 171 12.16 8.24 14.47
C TYR A 171 12.00 9.25 13.34
N LEU A 172 12.76 10.34 13.37
CA LEU A 172 12.77 11.38 12.34
C LEU A 172 14.07 11.33 11.52
N PHE A 173 13.95 11.02 10.25
CA PHE A 173 14.99 11.28 9.25
C PHE A 173 14.92 12.74 8.82
N LYS A 174 15.75 13.59 9.43
CA LYS A 174 15.74 15.03 9.15
C LYS A 174 16.20 15.33 7.74
N PHE A 175 15.63 16.36 7.14
CA PHE A 175 16.14 16.94 5.90
C PHE A 175 17.43 17.72 6.14
N THR A 176 18.37 17.57 5.20
CA THR A 176 19.64 18.33 5.19
C THR A 176 19.95 18.83 3.78
N LYS A 177 20.63 19.98 3.69
CA LYS A 177 21.02 20.56 2.39
C LYS A 177 21.98 19.66 1.60
N LYS A 178 22.76 18.82 2.28
CA LYS A 178 23.65 17.84 1.66
C LYS A 178 23.28 16.46 2.21
N ALA A 179 23.21 15.45 1.33
CA ALA A 179 23.03 14.09 1.75
C ALA A 179 24.15 13.70 2.74
N GLN A 180 23.73 13.19 3.91
CA GLN A 180 24.62 12.72 4.97
C GLN A 180 24.15 11.37 5.48
N PRO A 181 25.03 10.51 6.02
CA PRO A 181 24.59 9.26 6.64
C PRO A 181 23.54 9.53 7.72
N GLY A 182 22.38 8.86 7.60
CA GLY A 182 21.28 9.01 8.54
C GLY A 182 20.34 10.20 8.33
N CYS A 183 20.63 11.07 7.34
CA CYS A 183 19.77 12.20 7.00
C CYS A 183 19.30 12.11 5.56
N LEU A 184 18.13 12.65 5.30
CA LEU A 184 17.58 12.76 3.95
C LEU A 184 18.04 14.08 3.31
N LYS A 185 18.24 14.07 1.99
CA LYS A 185 18.41 15.31 1.24
C LYS A 185 17.11 16.12 1.29
N GLU A 186 17.23 17.43 1.52
CA GLU A 186 16.12 18.36 1.43
C GLU A 186 15.52 18.35 0.02
N GLY A 187 14.19 18.25 -0.06
CA GLY A 187 13.44 18.19 -1.30
C GLY A 187 12.00 17.69 -1.05
N ASN A 188 11.15 17.85 -2.04
CA ASN A 188 9.79 17.32 -1.98
C ASN A 188 9.80 15.83 -2.29
N ILE A 189 9.21 15.04 -1.41
CA ILE A 189 8.99 13.63 -1.64
C ILE A 189 7.71 13.48 -2.49
N SER A 190 7.86 12.95 -3.70
CA SER A 190 6.73 12.68 -4.60
C SER A 190 6.03 11.37 -4.25
N LYS A 191 6.80 10.35 -3.84
CA LYS A 191 6.27 9.04 -3.51
C LYS A 191 7.10 8.33 -2.44
N ILE A 192 6.43 7.54 -1.62
CA ILE A 192 7.01 6.57 -0.69
C ILE A 192 6.49 5.20 -1.10
N THR A 193 7.36 4.22 -1.30
CA THR A 193 7.00 2.84 -1.70
C THR A 193 7.72 1.85 -0.82
N GLU A 194 7.04 0.79 -0.37
CA GLU A 194 7.69 -0.29 0.38
C GLU A 194 8.45 -1.22 -0.57
N VAL A 195 9.70 -1.54 -0.22
CA VAL A 195 10.54 -2.53 -0.91
C VAL A 195 11.30 -3.34 0.14
N ASP A 196 10.98 -4.63 0.27
CA ASP A 196 11.63 -5.57 1.22
C ASP A 196 11.64 -5.08 2.67
N GLY A 197 10.58 -4.40 3.11
CA GLY A 197 10.48 -3.83 4.46
C GLY A 197 11.22 -2.51 4.70
N ASP A 198 11.83 -1.95 3.65
CA ASP A 198 12.41 -0.60 3.63
C ASP A 198 11.46 0.37 2.90
N ALA A 199 11.67 1.66 3.07
CA ALA A 199 11.01 2.68 2.24
C ALA A 199 11.92 3.14 1.09
N LEU A 200 11.41 3.06 -0.11
CA LEU A 200 11.97 3.72 -1.29
C LEU A 200 11.32 5.08 -1.44
N ILE A 201 12.10 6.12 -1.33
CA ILE A 201 11.67 7.50 -1.41
C ILE A 201 12.03 8.06 -2.78
N THR A 202 11.02 8.57 -3.49
CA THR A 202 11.20 9.27 -4.76
C THR A 202 10.94 10.76 -4.54
N TYR A 203 11.80 11.60 -5.08
CA TYR A 203 11.70 13.05 -5.01
C TYR A 203 11.14 13.63 -6.32
N ASP A 204 10.58 14.83 -6.27
CA ASP A 204 10.05 15.53 -7.46
C ASP A 204 11.15 15.83 -8.51
N ASP A 205 12.40 15.96 -8.08
CA ASP A 205 13.53 16.16 -8.96
C ASP A 205 14.04 14.85 -9.62
N GLY A 206 13.43 13.71 -9.31
CA GLY A 206 13.81 12.39 -9.81
C GLY A 206 14.90 11.70 -9.00
N ALA A 207 15.39 12.30 -7.91
CA ALA A 207 16.27 11.60 -7.00
C ALA A 207 15.50 10.48 -6.27
N ILE A 208 16.20 9.43 -5.91
CA ILE A 208 15.66 8.32 -5.13
C ILE A 208 16.60 7.96 -3.99
N CYS A 209 16.03 7.51 -2.87
CA CYS A 209 16.81 6.97 -1.79
C CYS A 209 16.07 5.80 -1.10
N ARG A 210 16.82 4.87 -0.53
CA ARG A 210 16.30 3.75 0.25
C ARG A 210 16.59 3.96 1.73
N VAL A 211 15.56 3.80 2.55
CA VAL A 211 15.62 4.10 3.98
C VAL A 211 15.13 2.88 4.75
N ASN A 212 15.91 2.44 5.75
CA ASN A 212 15.50 1.40 6.67
C ASN A 212 15.05 2.02 8.00
N GLY A 213 13.76 1.90 8.32
CA GLY A 213 13.16 2.47 9.52
C GLY A 213 13.62 1.80 10.81
N GLN A 214 13.70 0.47 10.82
CA GLN A 214 14.11 -0.30 12.01
C GLN A 214 15.57 -0.02 12.37
N LYS A 215 16.46 0.06 11.38
CA LYS A 215 17.88 0.39 11.57
C LYS A 215 18.14 1.90 11.67
N GLN A 216 17.11 2.72 11.44
CA GLN A 216 17.19 4.18 11.44
C GLN A 216 18.32 4.71 10.53
N LYS A 217 18.41 4.17 9.32
CA LYS A 217 19.48 4.47 8.37
C LYS A 217 18.97 4.76 6.97
N VAL A 218 19.55 5.77 6.34
CA VAL A 218 19.52 5.92 4.89
C VAL A 218 20.54 4.94 4.31
N LEU A 219 20.08 3.95 3.56
CA LEU A 219 20.92 2.88 3.03
C LEU A 219 21.72 3.34 1.81
N TRP A 220 21.07 4.06 0.90
CA TRP A 220 21.69 4.66 -0.26
C TRP A 220 20.84 5.81 -0.80
N TYR A 221 21.47 6.67 -1.58
CA TYR A 221 20.86 7.80 -2.28
C TYR A 221 21.42 7.87 -3.71
N ASN A 222 20.53 8.08 -4.68
CA ASN A 222 20.90 8.22 -6.09
C ASN A 222 20.25 9.48 -6.67
N SER A 223 21.06 10.37 -7.21
CA SER A 223 20.63 11.60 -7.86
C SER A 223 20.78 11.56 -9.39
N PHE A 224 21.07 10.39 -9.97
CA PHE A 224 21.34 10.27 -11.40
C PHE A 224 20.19 10.83 -12.25
N LEU A 225 18.96 10.47 -11.93
CA LEU A 225 17.78 10.95 -12.67
C LEU A 225 17.56 12.44 -12.49
N ALA A 226 17.82 12.97 -11.29
CA ALA A 226 17.74 14.40 -11.01
C ALA A 226 18.72 15.24 -11.86
N THR A 227 19.92 14.69 -12.10
CA THR A 227 20.97 15.38 -12.88
C THR A 227 20.80 15.22 -14.39
N HIS A 228 20.01 14.22 -14.83
CA HIS A 228 19.80 13.88 -16.25
C HIS A 228 18.39 14.20 -16.74
N LYS A 229 17.59 14.91 -15.95
CA LYS A 229 16.27 15.37 -16.34
C LYS A 229 16.40 16.34 -17.52
N ALA A 230 15.80 16.01 -18.67
CA ALA A 230 15.80 16.91 -19.84
C ALA A 230 15.06 18.20 -19.50
N ALA A 231 15.60 19.34 -19.94
CA ALA A 231 14.97 20.64 -19.76
C ALA A 231 13.59 20.62 -20.46
N GLY A 232 12.50 20.78 -19.69
CA GLY A 232 11.12 20.79 -20.19
C GLY A 232 10.29 19.57 -19.87
N ASP A 233 10.83 18.53 -19.24
CA ASP A 233 10.08 17.36 -18.86
C ASP A 233 9.57 17.49 -17.41
N ASN A 234 8.27 17.70 -17.24
CA ASN A 234 7.59 17.83 -15.94
C ASN A 234 7.11 16.49 -15.36
N GLY A 235 7.47 15.37 -15.99
CA GLY A 235 7.11 14.03 -15.54
C GLY A 235 8.07 13.46 -14.51
N ALA A 236 7.58 12.99 -13.39
CA ALA A 236 8.34 12.09 -12.52
C ALA A 236 8.36 10.69 -13.15
N TYR A 237 9.54 10.22 -13.55
CA TYR A 237 9.70 8.84 -14.03
C TYR A 237 9.79 7.90 -12.84
N THR A 238 8.78 7.08 -12.64
CA THR A 238 8.87 5.91 -11.77
C THR A 238 9.38 4.73 -12.60
N PHE A 239 10.63 4.36 -12.43
CA PHE A 239 11.09 3.09 -12.96
C PHE A 239 10.57 1.97 -12.07
N TYR A 240 9.67 1.16 -12.60
CA TYR A 240 9.47 -0.17 -12.11
C TYR A 240 10.61 -1.02 -12.65
N ASP A 241 11.62 -1.27 -11.82
CA ASP A 241 12.54 -2.36 -12.11
C ASP A 241 11.78 -3.65 -11.79
N GLY A 242 11.28 -4.26 -12.84
CA GLY A 242 10.68 -5.59 -12.77
C GLY A 242 11.79 -6.61 -12.57
N ILE A 243 12.24 -6.77 -11.32
CA ILE A 243 12.98 -7.97 -10.95
C ILE A 243 11.91 -9.03 -10.70
N GLY A 244 11.79 -9.94 -11.70
CA GLY A 244 10.96 -11.13 -11.65
C GLY A 244 11.44 -12.13 -10.60
#